data_64223f142cf2da60f4a5136b8f3cac0d
#
_entry.id   64223f142cf2da60f4a5136b8f3cac0d
#
_cell.length_a   1.000
_cell.length_b   1.000
_cell.length_c   1.000
_cell.angle_alpha   90.00
_cell.angle_beta   90.00
_cell.angle_gamma   90.00
#
_symmetry.space_group_name_H-M   'P 1'
#
loop_
_entity.id
_entity.type
_entity.pdbx_description
1 polymer ?
#
loop_
_entity_poly.entity_id
_entity_poly.type
_entity_poly.pdbx_seq_one_letter_code
_entity_poly.pdbx_strand_id
1 'polypeptide(L)'
;MRTRRWTWLAAAVLLLAVSLGLAGCAQARSLAELFFPPTATPTSPPTSTPTATSTSTPTPTAIPTPTVTPTPTLAPIEVSLTLLPAEVYQGRTVLVIARTNRTAELSGTFAGQALRFVSDDQLTHRAFAGVSAIAELAPLDVFVSAEDAEGGSAEASAQATVVEFPFDYEKIEFTPEVGALLDPEITVPEAERLKAIFSQSSSIALWDGQFQIPYEGIISSSFGIRRLYDGVLNSFHGGLDIAGNEGDEILADATGLVVLAEALQLHGNTVIIDHGAGVFSAFNHLVDISVAQGDLVSAGQLIGHLGTTGLSTGPHLHWEIRVNSVQVDPYEWAERNMLKEE
;
A
#
# COMPACT_ATOMS: atom_id res chain seq x y z
N MET A 1 -15.69 36.99 49.28
CA MET A 1 -15.19 38.38 49.14
C MET A 1 -14.12 38.41 48.05
N ARG A 2 -14.32 39.32 47.10
CA ARG A 2 -13.43 39.82 46.04
C ARG A 2 -13.18 38.92 44.82
N THR A 3 -14.04 39.13 43.85
CA THR A 3 -13.95 39.20 42.40
C THR A 3 -12.70 39.94 41.90
N ARG A 4 -12.07 39.43 40.82
CA ARG A 4 -11.54 40.28 39.77
C ARG A 4 -11.68 39.60 38.40
N ARG A 5 -12.56 40.18 37.58
CA ARG A 5 -12.65 40.15 36.14
C ARG A 5 -11.52 40.95 35.50
N TRP A 6 -11.00 40.55 34.37
CA TRP A 6 -10.49 41.38 33.27
C TRP A 6 -10.51 40.51 32.03
N THR A 7 -11.44 40.62 31.17
CA THR A 7 -11.71 41.48 29.98
C THR A 7 -10.67 41.38 28.87
N TRP A 8 -11.14 40.74 27.77
CA TRP A 8 -11.16 41.08 26.37
C TRP A 8 -9.94 41.79 25.76
N LEU A 9 -9.37 41.21 24.69
CA LEU A 9 -9.09 41.95 23.45
C LEU A 9 -9.18 40.98 22.25
N ALA A 10 -10.13 41.27 21.41
CA ALA A 10 -10.35 40.70 20.10
C ALA A 10 -9.36 41.36 19.12
N ALA A 11 -8.89 40.60 18.17
CA ALA A 11 -8.41 41.10 16.89
C ALA A 11 -8.94 40.21 15.77
N ALA A 12 -9.97 40.67 15.12
CA ALA A 12 -10.47 40.23 13.86
C ALA A 12 -9.69 40.89 12.73
N VAL A 13 -9.25 40.17 11.74
CA VAL A 13 -8.90 40.63 10.37
C VAL A 13 -8.96 39.36 9.51
N LEU A 14 -9.69 39.24 8.56
CA LEU A 14 -10.34 39.80 7.39
C LEU A 14 -10.55 38.66 6.41
N LEU A 15 -11.81 38.28 6.28
CA LEU A 15 -12.31 37.54 5.13
C LEU A 15 -12.27 38.44 3.89
N LEU A 16 -11.69 37.96 2.79
CA LEU A 16 -12.04 38.45 1.46
C LEU A 16 -12.30 37.27 0.54
N ALA A 17 -13.57 37.00 0.33
CA ALA A 17 -14.07 36.21 -0.77
C ALA A 17 -14.07 37.09 -2.03
N VAL A 18 -13.56 36.58 -3.14
CA VAL A 18 -13.93 37.06 -4.48
C VAL A 18 -14.31 35.85 -5.32
N SER A 19 -15.60 35.78 -5.56
CA SER A 19 -16.24 34.95 -6.55
C SER A 19 -16.36 35.72 -7.88
N LEU A 20 -16.64 34.97 -8.97
CA LEU A 20 -16.94 35.33 -10.37
C LEU A 20 -15.69 35.45 -11.24
N GLY A 21 -15.64 34.88 -12.45
CA GLY A 21 -16.64 34.26 -13.31
C GLY A 21 -16.04 34.06 -14.68
N LEU A 22 -16.43 32.99 -15.31
CA LEU A 22 -16.66 32.77 -16.73
C LEU A 22 -15.73 33.37 -17.82
N ALA A 23 -15.19 32.44 -18.61
CA ALA A 23 -15.11 32.44 -20.08
C ALA A 23 -14.30 33.51 -20.79
N GLY A 24 -13.34 33.07 -21.61
CA GLY A 24 -12.77 33.87 -22.66
C GLY A 24 -11.40 33.36 -23.12
N CYS A 25 -11.40 32.51 -24.16
CA CYS A 25 -10.21 32.34 -25.01
C CYS A 25 -9.78 33.69 -25.56
N ALA A 26 -8.58 34.13 -25.20
CA ALA A 26 -7.91 35.21 -25.89
C ALA A 26 -6.43 34.85 -26.06
N GLN A 27 -6.05 34.71 -27.32
CA GLN A 27 -4.69 34.52 -27.79
C GLN A 27 -3.78 35.62 -27.26
N ALA A 28 -2.69 35.24 -26.61
CA ALA A 28 -1.63 36.16 -26.25
C ALA A 28 -0.90 36.62 -27.53
N ARG A 29 -1.10 37.85 -27.92
CA ARG A 29 -0.26 38.52 -28.92
C ARG A 29 1.04 38.96 -28.28
N SER A 30 2.15 38.67 -28.95
CA SER A 30 3.50 39.03 -28.53
C SER A 30 3.70 40.55 -28.55
N LEU A 31 4.41 41.08 -27.54
CA LEU A 31 4.78 42.48 -27.36
C LEU A 31 5.68 43.07 -28.48
N ALA A 32 6.03 42.26 -29.50
CA ALA A 32 6.91 42.69 -30.58
C ALA A 32 6.17 43.50 -31.69
N GLU A 33 4.84 43.52 -31.74
CA GLU A 33 4.06 44.22 -32.81
C GLU A 33 3.74 45.67 -32.49
N LEU A 34 4.19 46.22 -31.38
CA LEU A 34 3.85 47.58 -30.93
C LEU A 34 4.84 48.67 -31.35
N PHE A 35 5.96 48.32 -32.00
CA PHE A 35 7.03 49.31 -32.24
C PHE A 35 7.44 49.58 -33.67
N PHE A 36 6.86 48.93 -34.71
CA PHE A 36 7.21 49.25 -36.10
C PHE A 36 5.95 49.34 -37.00
N PRO A 37 5.61 50.55 -37.54
CA PRO A 37 4.55 50.66 -38.50
C PRO A 37 5.01 50.12 -39.89
N PRO A 38 4.11 49.51 -40.68
CA PRO A 38 4.49 48.95 -42.00
C PRO A 38 4.86 50.04 -42.99
N THR A 39 6.01 49.87 -43.59
CA THR A 39 6.50 50.74 -44.69
C THR A 39 5.71 50.48 -45.95
N ALA A 40 5.20 51.56 -46.61
CA ALA A 40 4.44 51.50 -47.87
C ALA A 40 5.33 51.03 -49.06
N THR A 41 4.87 50.02 -49.76
CA THR A 41 5.51 49.47 -50.96
C THR A 41 5.11 50.36 -52.19
N PRO A 42 6.05 50.81 -53.07
CA PRO A 42 5.72 51.58 -54.25
C PRO A 42 5.06 50.73 -55.35
N THR A 43 4.01 51.27 -55.93
CA THR A 43 3.23 50.68 -57.05
C THR A 43 4.01 50.79 -58.32
N SER A 44 4.26 49.73 -59.05
CA SER A 44 4.84 49.69 -60.39
C SER A 44 3.80 50.00 -61.47
N PRO A 45 4.21 50.60 -62.62
CA PRO A 45 3.28 50.95 -63.69
C PRO A 45 2.80 49.76 -64.54
N PRO A 46 1.68 49.87 -65.27
CA PRO A 46 1.09 48.73 -65.96
C PRO A 46 1.90 48.30 -67.19
N THR A 47 2.21 47.01 -67.23
CA THR A 47 2.87 46.39 -68.40
C THR A 47 1.80 45.93 -69.43
N SER A 48 2.07 46.13 -70.69
CA SER A 48 1.23 45.79 -71.85
C SER A 48 0.87 44.29 -71.91
N THR A 49 -0.41 44.05 -72.26
CA THR A 49 -1.01 42.73 -72.44
C THR A 49 -0.40 41.98 -73.64
N PRO A 50 0.15 40.78 -73.49
CA PRO A 50 0.48 39.97 -74.67
C PRO A 50 -0.75 39.18 -75.14
N THR A 51 -0.85 39.05 -76.42
CA THR A 51 -1.85 38.30 -77.22
C THR A 51 -1.83 36.80 -76.79
N ALA A 52 -3.03 36.26 -76.58
CA ALA A 52 -3.20 34.86 -76.20
C ALA A 52 -2.78 33.93 -77.33
N THR A 53 -1.74 33.12 -77.04
CA THR A 53 -1.40 31.92 -77.82
C THR A 53 -2.11 30.72 -77.17
N SER A 54 -2.90 30.00 -77.99
CA SER A 54 -3.60 28.79 -77.51
C SER A 54 -2.60 27.71 -77.12
N THR A 55 -2.42 27.57 -75.82
CA THR A 55 -1.63 26.44 -75.24
C THR A 55 -2.56 25.28 -75.02
N SER A 56 -2.22 24.09 -75.53
CA SER A 56 -2.91 22.82 -75.26
C SER A 56 -2.98 22.54 -73.78
N THR A 57 -4.19 22.39 -73.27
CA THR A 57 -4.45 22.00 -71.84
C THR A 57 -3.82 20.65 -71.56
N PRO A 58 -2.90 20.54 -70.62
CA PRO A 58 -2.37 19.24 -70.23
C PRO A 58 -3.48 18.40 -69.54
N THR A 59 -3.63 17.17 -70.00
CA THR A 59 -4.52 16.18 -69.40
C THR A 59 -4.13 16.03 -67.90
N PRO A 60 -5.05 16.10 -66.95
CA PRO A 60 -4.73 15.96 -65.56
C PRO A 60 -4.15 14.55 -65.32
N THR A 61 -2.90 14.51 -64.92
CA THR A 61 -2.26 13.27 -64.41
C THR A 61 -2.95 12.89 -63.11
N ALA A 62 -3.50 11.68 -63.08
CA ALA A 62 -4.12 11.15 -61.85
C ALA A 62 -3.12 11.22 -60.70
N ILE A 63 -3.47 11.97 -59.64
CA ILE A 63 -2.71 12.00 -58.40
C ILE A 63 -2.86 10.59 -57.78
N PRO A 64 -1.78 9.87 -57.48
CA PRO A 64 -1.91 8.57 -56.83
C PRO A 64 -2.60 8.76 -55.45
N THR A 65 -3.69 8.05 -55.28
CA THR A 65 -4.39 7.99 -53.98
C THR A 65 -3.37 7.51 -52.92
N PRO A 66 -3.22 8.21 -51.79
CA PRO A 66 -2.29 7.78 -50.77
C PRO A 66 -2.67 6.38 -50.32
N THR A 67 -1.75 5.42 -50.48
CA THR A 67 -1.88 4.08 -49.94
C THR A 67 -1.82 4.21 -48.45
N VAL A 68 -2.91 3.90 -47.75
CA VAL A 68 -2.96 3.87 -46.28
C VAL A 68 -2.05 2.70 -45.84
N THR A 69 -0.87 3.04 -45.33
CA THR A 69 -0.01 2.05 -44.71
C THR A 69 -0.77 1.52 -43.48
N PRO A 70 -1.03 0.21 -43.34
CA PRO A 70 -1.72 -0.28 -42.18
C PRO A 70 -0.91 0.07 -40.94
N THR A 71 -1.54 0.72 -39.98
CA THR A 71 -0.95 0.93 -38.65
C THR A 71 -0.65 -0.46 -38.07
N PRO A 72 0.56 -0.72 -37.59
CA PRO A 72 0.89 -2.01 -36.99
C PRO A 72 -0.08 -2.25 -35.82
N THR A 73 -0.87 -3.31 -35.92
CA THR A 73 -1.71 -3.75 -34.80
C THR A 73 -0.78 -4.30 -33.72
N LEU A 74 -0.85 -3.72 -32.55
CA LEU A 74 -0.12 -4.24 -31.40
C LEU A 74 -0.57 -5.69 -31.12
N ALA A 75 0.39 -6.57 -30.79
CA ALA A 75 0.05 -7.92 -30.32
C ALA A 75 -0.84 -7.82 -29.06
N PRO A 76 -1.76 -8.75 -28.81
CA PRO A 76 -2.57 -8.75 -27.58
C PRO A 76 -1.69 -8.67 -26.32
N ILE A 77 -2.23 -8.02 -25.28
CA ILE A 77 -1.59 -8.10 -23.96
C ILE A 77 -1.72 -9.52 -23.43
N GLU A 78 -0.70 -9.99 -22.73
CA GLU A 78 -0.69 -11.30 -22.07
C GLU A 78 -0.27 -11.09 -20.62
N VAL A 79 -0.84 -11.88 -19.71
CA VAL A 79 -0.47 -11.94 -18.30
C VAL A 79 -0.28 -13.40 -17.88
N SER A 80 0.77 -13.68 -17.11
CA SER A 80 1.04 -14.98 -16.51
C SER A 80 1.24 -14.86 -15.01
N LEU A 81 0.86 -15.91 -14.26
CA LEU A 81 0.95 -15.95 -12.80
C LEU A 81 1.90 -17.06 -12.36
N THR A 82 2.67 -16.75 -11.31
CA THR A 82 3.42 -17.72 -10.52
C THR A 82 3.11 -17.49 -9.04
N LEU A 83 2.85 -18.54 -8.29
CA LEU A 83 2.61 -18.49 -6.84
C LEU A 83 3.78 -19.16 -6.11
N LEU A 84 4.34 -18.48 -5.12
CA LEU A 84 5.47 -18.96 -4.33
C LEU A 84 5.17 -18.83 -2.82
N PRO A 85 4.99 -19.96 -2.13
CA PRO A 85 4.82 -21.30 -2.67
C PRO A 85 3.41 -21.51 -3.23
N ALA A 86 3.21 -22.48 -4.14
CA ALA A 86 1.88 -22.89 -4.58
C ALA A 86 1.15 -23.76 -3.55
N GLU A 87 1.90 -24.50 -2.72
CA GLU A 87 1.40 -25.19 -1.52
C GLU A 87 1.87 -24.40 -0.30
N VAL A 88 0.94 -23.73 0.38
CA VAL A 88 1.22 -22.81 1.49
C VAL A 88 0.70 -23.35 2.81
N TYR A 89 1.52 -23.36 3.84
CA TYR A 89 1.08 -23.69 5.19
C TYR A 89 0.18 -22.59 5.76
N GLN A 90 -0.76 -23.00 6.63
CA GLN A 90 -1.51 -22.07 7.47
C GLN A 90 -0.53 -21.13 8.20
N GLY A 91 -0.87 -19.83 8.26
CA GLY A 91 -0.06 -18.79 8.91
C GLY A 91 1.10 -18.26 8.08
N ARG A 92 1.23 -18.65 6.81
CA ARG A 92 2.33 -18.23 5.93
C ARG A 92 1.88 -17.27 4.83
N THR A 93 2.85 -16.78 4.08
CA THR A 93 2.64 -15.80 3.00
C THR A 93 2.82 -16.47 1.64
N VAL A 94 1.93 -16.16 0.70
CA VAL A 94 2.08 -16.45 -0.73
C VAL A 94 2.57 -15.19 -1.44
N LEU A 95 3.67 -15.30 -2.17
CA LEU A 95 4.11 -14.30 -3.14
C LEU A 95 3.42 -14.59 -4.48
N VAL A 96 2.64 -13.63 -4.97
CA VAL A 96 1.98 -13.66 -6.29
C VAL A 96 2.84 -12.86 -7.25
N ILE A 97 3.43 -13.52 -8.24
CA ILE A 97 4.21 -12.88 -9.31
C ILE A 97 3.37 -12.88 -10.57
N ALA A 98 3.04 -11.69 -11.06
CA ALA A 98 2.37 -11.51 -12.34
C ALA A 98 3.37 -10.93 -13.36
N ARG A 99 3.48 -11.55 -14.54
CA ARG A 99 4.33 -11.05 -15.63
C ARG A 99 3.48 -10.71 -16.84
N THR A 100 3.71 -9.54 -17.40
CA THR A 100 3.04 -9.05 -18.61
C THR A 100 4.05 -8.93 -19.76
N ASN A 101 3.58 -9.01 -21.01
CA ASN A 101 4.42 -8.82 -22.19
C ASN A 101 4.62 -7.35 -22.58
N ARG A 102 3.97 -6.43 -21.85
CA ARG A 102 4.12 -4.97 -21.97
C ARG A 102 3.64 -4.29 -20.69
N THR A 103 3.96 -2.99 -20.55
CA THR A 103 3.51 -2.17 -19.41
C THR A 103 2.00 -2.20 -19.28
N ALA A 104 1.51 -2.49 -18.07
CA ALA A 104 0.10 -2.55 -17.74
C ALA A 104 -0.13 -2.17 -16.26
N GLU A 105 -1.33 -1.70 -15.98
CA GLU A 105 -1.82 -1.59 -14.61
C GLU A 105 -2.45 -2.92 -14.20
N LEU A 106 -2.11 -3.41 -13.01
CA LEU A 106 -2.61 -4.66 -12.49
C LEU A 106 -3.59 -4.43 -11.34
N SER A 107 -4.65 -5.21 -11.38
CA SER A 107 -5.54 -5.43 -10.24
C SER A 107 -5.74 -6.93 -10.03
N GLY A 108 -6.09 -7.33 -8.82
CA GLY A 108 -6.31 -8.74 -8.55
C GLY A 108 -6.81 -9.02 -7.15
N THR A 109 -7.16 -10.26 -6.92
CA THR A 109 -7.61 -10.76 -5.61
C THR A 109 -6.97 -12.10 -5.28
N PHE A 110 -6.77 -12.33 -3.98
CA PHE A 110 -6.41 -13.60 -3.38
C PHE A 110 -7.50 -13.96 -2.38
N ALA A 111 -8.18 -15.07 -2.57
CA ALA A 111 -9.32 -15.48 -1.74
C ALA A 111 -10.34 -14.34 -1.50
N GLY A 112 -10.60 -13.53 -2.54
CA GLY A 112 -11.52 -12.39 -2.47
C GLY A 112 -10.95 -11.11 -1.85
N GLN A 113 -9.73 -11.11 -1.32
CA GLN A 113 -9.05 -9.92 -0.80
C GLN A 113 -8.23 -9.26 -1.91
N ALA A 114 -8.27 -7.93 -1.99
CA ALA A 114 -7.52 -7.18 -2.99
C ALA A 114 -6.01 -7.32 -2.81
N LEU A 115 -5.31 -7.61 -3.90
CA LEU A 115 -3.85 -7.62 -3.96
C LEU A 115 -3.31 -6.21 -4.22
N ARG A 116 -2.15 -5.89 -3.62
CA ARG A 116 -1.40 -4.66 -3.87
C ARG A 116 -0.12 -5.01 -4.60
N PHE A 117 -0.06 -4.64 -5.88
CA PHE A 117 1.08 -4.95 -6.72
C PHE A 117 2.17 -3.88 -6.60
N VAL A 118 3.40 -4.35 -6.42
CA VAL A 118 4.65 -3.59 -6.56
C VAL A 118 5.29 -4.01 -7.88
N SER A 119 5.75 -3.04 -8.67
CA SER A 119 6.37 -3.32 -9.97
C SER A 119 7.88 -3.22 -9.86
N ASP A 120 8.59 -4.28 -10.29
CA ASP A 120 10.04 -4.31 -10.30
C ASP A 120 10.62 -3.59 -11.54
N ASP A 121 10.03 -3.87 -12.73
CA ASP A 121 10.55 -3.42 -14.04
C ASP A 121 9.44 -3.09 -15.07
N GLN A 122 8.25 -2.73 -14.62
CA GLN A 122 7.05 -2.48 -15.42
C GLN A 122 6.44 -3.71 -16.11
N LEU A 123 7.12 -4.86 -16.11
CA LEU A 123 6.65 -6.13 -16.69
C LEU A 123 6.49 -7.22 -15.65
N THR A 124 7.21 -7.10 -14.53
CA THR A 124 7.13 -8.03 -13.40
C THR A 124 6.53 -7.31 -12.21
N HIS A 125 5.46 -7.86 -11.69
CA HIS A 125 4.69 -7.29 -10.60
C HIS A 125 4.56 -8.33 -9.50
N ARG A 126 4.77 -7.91 -8.25
CA ARG A 126 4.72 -8.75 -7.06
C ARG A 126 3.60 -8.29 -6.15
N ALA A 127 2.89 -9.21 -5.55
CA ALA A 127 1.95 -8.93 -4.47
C ALA A 127 2.07 -10.01 -3.39
N PHE A 128 1.80 -9.64 -2.16
CA PHE A 128 1.86 -10.54 -1.02
C PHE A 128 0.45 -10.87 -0.55
N ALA A 129 0.20 -12.13 -0.18
CA ALA A 129 -1.08 -12.58 0.33
C ALA A 129 -0.88 -13.46 1.57
N GLY A 130 -1.46 -13.05 2.70
CA GLY A 130 -1.41 -13.82 3.94
C GLY A 130 -2.44 -14.95 3.95
N VAL A 131 -2.05 -16.10 4.47
CA VAL A 131 -2.94 -17.23 4.77
C VAL A 131 -3.09 -17.35 6.29
N SER A 132 -4.31 -17.22 6.80
CA SER A 132 -4.58 -17.26 8.24
C SER A 132 -4.12 -18.58 8.88
N ALA A 133 -3.67 -18.54 10.14
CA ALA A 133 -3.34 -19.74 10.92
C ALA A 133 -4.55 -20.68 11.10
N ILE A 134 -5.77 -20.18 10.93
CA ILE A 134 -7.02 -20.97 10.99
C ILE A 134 -7.73 -21.06 9.63
N ALA A 135 -7.00 -20.83 8.52
CA ALA A 135 -7.55 -21.00 7.19
C ALA A 135 -8.08 -22.43 6.98
N GLU A 136 -9.17 -22.56 6.24
CA GLU A 136 -9.66 -23.86 5.81
C GLU A 136 -8.63 -24.54 4.88
N LEU A 137 -8.52 -25.86 4.97
CA LEU A 137 -7.62 -26.67 4.12
C LEU A 137 -8.26 -26.88 2.73
N ALA A 138 -8.38 -25.81 1.99
CA ALA A 138 -9.00 -25.74 0.68
C ALA A 138 -8.15 -24.90 -0.28
N PRO A 139 -8.31 -25.09 -1.61
CA PRO A 139 -7.68 -24.19 -2.57
C PRO A 139 -8.17 -22.75 -2.41
N LEU A 140 -7.25 -21.80 -2.52
CA LEU A 140 -7.51 -20.37 -2.49
C LEU A 140 -7.32 -19.80 -3.90
N ASP A 141 -8.37 -19.19 -4.45
CA ASP A 141 -8.35 -18.63 -5.79
C ASP A 141 -7.55 -17.32 -5.85
N VAL A 142 -6.77 -17.19 -6.92
CA VAL A 142 -6.06 -15.99 -7.31
C VAL A 142 -6.55 -15.53 -8.67
N PHE A 143 -6.98 -14.28 -8.78
CA PHE A 143 -7.39 -13.65 -10.03
C PHE A 143 -6.60 -12.37 -10.23
N VAL A 144 -6.07 -12.18 -11.43
CA VAL A 144 -5.35 -10.96 -11.82
C VAL A 144 -5.84 -10.51 -13.18
N SER A 145 -6.11 -9.21 -13.30
CA SER A 145 -6.39 -8.50 -14.52
C SER A 145 -5.28 -7.49 -14.80
N ALA A 146 -4.83 -7.42 -16.02
CA ALA A 146 -3.87 -6.45 -16.52
C ALA A 146 -4.52 -5.62 -17.61
N GLU A 147 -4.38 -4.29 -17.57
CA GLU A 147 -4.90 -3.34 -18.56
C GLU A 147 -3.77 -2.43 -19.04
N ASP A 148 -3.57 -2.35 -20.37
CA ASP A 148 -2.58 -1.46 -20.96
C ASP A 148 -3.17 -0.07 -21.28
N ALA A 149 -2.30 0.89 -21.58
CA ALA A 149 -2.69 2.27 -21.88
C ALA A 149 -3.53 2.41 -23.17
N GLU A 150 -3.51 1.41 -24.04
CA GLU A 150 -4.27 1.35 -25.29
C GLU A 150 -5.66 0.71 -25.11
N GLY A 151 -6.01 0.29 -23.87
CA GLY A 151 -7.28 -0.36 -23.52
C GLY A 151 -7.32 -1.85 -23.85
N GLY A 152 -6.15 -2.47 -24.10
CA GLY A 152 -6.02 -3.93 -24.14
C GLY A 152 -6.08 -4.50 -22.72
N SER A 153 -6.77 -5.63 -22.56
CA SER A 153 -6.88 -6.31 -21.27
C SER A 153 -6.57 -7.80 -21.37
N ALA A 154 -6.03 -8.36 -20.30
CA ALA A 154 -5.80 -9.81 -20.15
C ALA A 154 -6.07 -10.21 -18.70
N GLU A 155 -6.51 -11.45 -18.52
CA GLU A 155 -6.79 -12.03 -17.22
C GLU A 155 -6.04 -13.34 -17.05
N ALA A 156 -5.62 -13.61 -15.81
CA ALA A 156 -5.06 -14.88 -15.42
C ALA A 156 -5.59 -15.32 -14.06
N SER A 157 -5.70 -16.62 -13.85
CA SER A 157 -6.09 -17.19 -12.57
C SER A 157 -5.17 -18.34 -12.19
N ALA A 158 -5.00 -18.53 -10.88
CA ALA A 158 -4.26 -19.64 -10.30
C ALA A 158 -4.90 -20.04 -8.97
N GLN A 159 -4.44 -21.13 -8.36
CA GLN A 159 -4.88 -21.57 -7.04
C GLN A 159 -3.66 -21.87 -6.17
N ALA A 160 -3.70 -21.42 -4.92
CA ALA A 160 -2.79 -21.85 -3.87
C ALA A 160 -3.48 -22.96 -3.04
N THR A 161 -2.78 -24.03 -2.73
CA THR A 161 -3.30 -25.09 -1.87
C THR A 161 -2.88 -24.83 -0.42
N VAL A 162 -3.85 -24.75 0.50
CA VAL A 162 -3.56 -24.61 1.92
C VAL A 162 -3.22 -25.96 2.53
N VAL A 163 -2.05 -25.99 3.20
CA VAL A 163 -1.57 -27.17 3.94
C VAL A 163 -1.64 -26.90 5.45
N GLU A 164 -2.03 -27.91 6.21
CA GLU A 164 -2.10 -27.81 7.66
C GLU A 164 -0.71 -27.57 8.26
N PHE A 165 -0.61 -26.57 9.16
CA PHE A 165 0.55 -26.42 10.02
C PHE A 165 0.24 -26.95 11.41
N PRO A 166 1.12 -27.77 12.03
CA PRO A 166 0.87 -28.41 13.32
C PRO A 166 1.10 -27.43 14.49
N PHE A 167 0.23 -26.41 14.59
CA PHE A 167 0.28 -25.48 15.72
C PHE A 167 -0.05 -26.15 17.04
N ASP A 168 0.67 -25.76 18.07
CA ASP A 168 0.38 -26.15 19.45
C ASP A 168 -0.94 -25.56 19.96
N TYR A 169 -1.40 -26.06 21.09
CA TYR A 169 -2.59 -25.58 21.80
C TYR A 169 -2.20 -25.06 23.17
N GLU A 170 -2.78 -23.94 23.56
CA GLU A 170 -2.66 -23.43 24.93
C GLU A 170 -4.03 -23.15 25.53
N LYS A 171 -4.11 -23.30 26.86
CA LYS A 171 -5.24 -22.86 27.67
C LYS A 171 -4.82 -21.59 28.38
N ILE A 172 -5.46 -20.48 28.09
CA ILE A 172 -5.16 -19.21 28.75
C ILE A 172 -6.10 -19.03 29.93
N GLU A 173 -5.51 -18.72 31.09
CA GLU A 173 -6.23 -18.30 32.28
C GLU A 173 -5.83 -16.86 32.62
N PHE A 174 -6.81 -15.97 32.61
CA PHE A 174 -6.62 -14.56 32.97
C PHE A 174 -7.05 -14.29 34.39
N THR A 175 -6.40 -13.33 35.07
CA THR A 175 -6.98 -12.75 36.28
C THR A 175 -8.27 -12.01 35.92
N PRO A 176 -9.20 -11.81 36.89
CA PRO A 176 -10.44 -11.07 36.60
C PRO A 176 -10.23 -9.68 36.01
N GLU A 177 -9.18 -8.99 36.45
CA GLU A 177 -8.84 -7.63 35.99
C GLU A 177 -8.37 -7.63 34.54
N VAL A 178 -7.49 -8.56 34.18
CA VAL A 178 -6.99 -8.71 32.79
C VAL A 178 -8.10 -9.26 31.89
N GLY A 179 -8.89 -10.22 32.39
CA GLY A 179 -10.04 -10.77 31.64
C GLY A 179 -11.12 -9.74 31.33
N ALA A 180 -11.28 -8.69 32.14
CA ALA A 180 -12.20 -7.61 31.87
C ALA A 180 -11.87 -6.82 30.60
N LEU A 181 -10.62 -6.83 30.14
CA LEU A 181 -10.22 -6.20 28.87
C LEU A 181 -10.75 -6.96 27.64
N LEU A 182 -11.25 -8.18 27.81
CA LEU A 182 -11.88 -8.96 26.74
C LEU A 182 -13.36 -8.61 26.52
N ASP A 183 -13.88 -7.61 27.24
CA ASP A 183 -15.25 -7.14 27.05
C ASP A 183 -15.43 -6.66 25.58
N PRO A 184 -16.50 -7.09 24.90
CA PRO A 184 -16.80 -6.62 23.54
C PRO A 184 -16.92 -5.10 23.40
N GLU A 185 -17.29 -4.38 24.47
CA GLU A 185 -17.30 -2.90 24.44
C GLU A 185 -15.89 -2.30 24.28
N ILE A 186 -14.85 -3.05 24.65
CA ILE A 186 -13.42 -2.68 24.48
C ILE A 186 -12.87 -3.26 23.19
N THR A 187 -13.04 -4.57 22.99
CA THR A 187 -12.35 -5.32 21.94
C THR A 187 -12.89 -4.98 20.53
N VAL A 188 -14.20 -4.76 20.38
CA VAL A 188 -14.80 -4.50 19.06
C VAL A 188 -14.38 -3.15 18.49
N PRO A 189 -14.47 -2.01 19.21
CA PRO A 189 -14.01 -0.72 18.67
C PRO A 189 -12.52 -0.69 18.35
N GLU A 190 -11.69 -1.34 19.18
CA GLU A 190 -10.24 -1.41 18.94
C GLU A 190 -9.93 -2.25 17.69
N ALA A 191 -10.59 -3.40 17.53
CA ALA A 191 -10.46 -4.24 16.35
C ALA A 191 -10.90 -3.54 15.06
N GLU A 192 -12.03 -2.80 15.08
CA GLU A 192 -12.51 -2.02 13.93
C GLU A 192 -11.53 -0.91 13.56
N ARG A 193 -10.96 -0.23 14.54
CA ARG A 193 -9.93 0.79 14.32
C ARG A 193 -8.67 0.20 13.68
N LEU A 194 -8.15 -0.89 14.21
CA LEU A 194 -6.98 -1.59 13.67
C LEU A 194 -7.25 -2.09 12.26
N LYS A 195 -8.44 -2.64 12.00
CA LYS A 195 -8.87 -3.06 10.67
C LYS A 195 -8.85 -1.89 9.67
N ALA A 196 -9.31 -0.71 10.07
CA ALA A 196 -9.26 0.48 9.23
C ALA A 196 -7.82 0.89 8.88
N ILE A 197 -6.90 0.81 9.84
CA ILE A 197 -5.47 1.09 9.63
C ILE A 197 -4.87 0.08 8.65
N PHE A 198 -5.00 -1.21 8.91
CA PHE A 198 -4.44 -2.27 8.07
C PHE A 198 -5.07 -2.37 6.66
N SER A 199 -6.21 -1.71 6.43
CA SER A 199 -6.81 -1.62 5.11
C SER A 199 -6.14 -0.57 4.20
N GLN A 200 -5.31 0.32 4.75
CA GLN A 200 -4.67 1.42 4.04
C GLN A 200 -3.17 1.20 4.00
N SER A 201 -2.63 0.93 2.82
CA SER A 201 -1.19 0.81 2.60
C SER A 201 -0.87 1.31 1.20
N SER A 202 0.33 1.84 1.02
CA SER A 202 0.82 2.22 -0.30
C SER A 202 1.12 0.99 -1.17
N SER A 203 1.11 1.15 -2.49
CA SER A 203 1.58 0.13 -3.43
C SER A 203 3.10 0.14 -3.63
N ILE A 204 3.83 0.93 -2.86
CA ILE A 204 5.29 1.03 -2.93
C ILE A 204 5.85 0.29 -1.71
N ALA A 205 6.72 -0.70 -1.93
CA ALA A 205 7.47 -1.32 -0.85
C ALA A 205 8.52 -0.33 -0.32
N LEU A 206 8.52 -0.08 0.98
CA LEU A 206 9.44 0.87 1.65
C LEU A 206 10.65 0.15 2.24
N TRP A 207 10.60 -1.18 2.35
CA TRP A 207 11.71 -2.00 2.88
C TRP A 207 12.59 -2.55 1.76
N ASP A 208 13.81 -2.93 2.11
CA ASP A 208 14.73 -3.69 1.27
C ASP A 208 15.37 -4.79 2.12
N GLY A 209 15.36 -5.99 1.61
CA GLY A 209 15.94 -7.14 2.31
C GLY A 209 14.95 -7.90 3.20
N GLN A 210 15.51 -8.62 4.16
CA GLN A 210 14.77 -9.35 5.20
C GLN A 210 14.36 -8.39 6.32
N PHE A 211 13.28 -8.72 7.00
CA PHE A 211 12.94 -8.07 8.26
C PHE A 211 13.91 -8.51 9.35
N GLN A 212 14.17 -7.64 10.29
CA GLN A 212 15.01 -7.95 11.45
C GLN A 212 14.12 -8.39 12.62
N ILE A 213 14.64 -9.25 13.49
CA ILE A 213 13.98 -9.52 14.76
C ILE A 213 14.11 -8.25 15.62
N PRO A 214 12.99 -7.66 16.08
CA PRO A 214 13.00 -6.33 16.71
C PRO A 214 13.61 -6.31 18.11
N TYR A 215 13.74 -7.48 18.74
CA TYR A 215 14.32 -7.68 20.06
C TYR A 215 14.91 -9.08 20.21
N GLU A 216 16.16 -9.17 20.65
CA GLU A 216 16.82 -10.45 20.93
C GLU A 216 16.46 -10.93 22.34
N GLY A 217 15.46 -11.80 22.47
CA GLY A 217 14.96 -12.34 23.73
C GLY A 217 14.55 -13.80 23.62
N ILE A 218 13.92 -14.31 24.68
CA ILE A 218 13.41 -15.69 24.74
C ILE A 218 11.99 -15.69 24.20
N ILE A 219 11.70 -16.53 23.20
CA ILE A 219 10.34 -16.71 22.72
C ILE A 219 9.53 -17.42 23.78
N SER A 220 8.56 -16.72 24.33
CA SER A 220 7.65 -17.22 25.34
C SER A 220 6.35 -17.79 24.76
N SER A 221 5.89 -17.27 23.60
CA SER A 221 4.73 -17.81 22.88
C SER A 221 4.92 -17.65 21.38
N SER A 222 4.76 -18.72 20.62
CA SER A 222 4.92 -18.72 19.16
C SER A 222 3.66 -18.24 18.46
N PHE A 223 3.84 -17.75 17.23
CA PHE A 223 2.73 -17.45 16.32
C PHE A 223 1.90 -18.71 16.07
N GLY A 224 0.58 -18.52 15.93
CA GLY A 224 -0.35 -19.55 15.49
C GLY A 224 -0.80 -20.52 16.59
N ILE A 225 -0.23 -20.46 17.82
CA ILE A 225 -0.71 -21.27 18.94
C ILE A 225 -2.22 -21.09 19.07
N ARG A 226 -2.94 -22.20 19.06
CA ARG A 226 -4.40 -22.26 19.11
C ARG A 226 -4.89 -22.09 20.53
N ARG A 227 -5.73 -21.09 20.77
CA ARG A 227 -6.27 -20.74 22.08
C ARG A 227 -7.63 -21.36 22.29
N LEU A 228 -7.73 -22.22 23.30
CA LEU A 228 -8.96 -22.90 23.66
C LEU A 228 -9.57 -22.23 24.88
N TYR A 229 -10.82 -21.79 24.75
CA TYR A 229 -11.67 -21.38 25.85
C TYR A 229 -12.76 -22.46 26.03
N ASP A 230 -12.85 -23.07 27.20
CA ASP A 230 -13.77 -24.17 27.49
C ASP A 230 -13.69 -25.35 26.49
N GLY A 231 -12.50 -25.59 25.92
CA GLY A 231 -12.24 -26.66 24.95
C GLY A 231 -12.71 -26.39 23.53
N VAL A 232 -13.19 -25.16 23.24
CA VAL A 232 -13.55 -24.72 21.91
C VAL A 232 -12.47 -23.78 21.36
N LEU A 233 -12.02 -24.01 20.12
CA LEU A 233 -11.09 -23.11 19.43
C LEU A 233 -11.76 -21.76 19.18
N ASN A 234 -11.32 -20.72 19.90
CA ASN A 234 -11.90 -19.39 19.79
C ASN A 234 -10.97 -18.38 19.09
N SER A 235 -9.65 -18.59 19.16
CA SER A 235 -8.67 -17.71 18.55
C SER A 235 -7.32 -18.42 18.38
N PHE A 236 -6.35 -17.72 17.85
CA PHE A 236 -4.96 -18.13 17.79
C PHE A 236 -4.07 -16.96 18.22
N HIS A 237 -2.83 -17.25 18.57
CA HIS A 237 -1.83 -16.24 18.87
C HIS A 237 -1.38 -15.55 17.58
N GLY A 238 -1.72 -14.27 17.40
CA GLY A 238 -1.58 -13.53 16.13
C GLY A 238 -0.18 -12.98 15.84
N GLY A 239 0.77 -13.17 16.78
CA GLY A 239 2.13 -12.69 16.69
C GLY A 239 3.12 -13.61 17.38
N LEU A 240 4.28 -13.07 17.68
CA LEU A 240 5.35 -13.72 18.40
C LEU A 240 5.58 -12.98 19.71
N ASP A 241 5.53 -13.67 20.86
CA ASP A 241 5.86 -13.08 22.15
C ASP A 241 7.32 -13.34 22.49
N ILE A 242 8.07 -12.27 22.69
CA ILE A 242 9.48 -12.30 23.03
C ILE A 242 9.66 -11.73 24.44
N ALA A 243 9.92 -12.60 25.42
CA ALA A 243 10.12 -12.19 26.82
C ALA A 243 11.44 -11.45 27.00
N GLY A 244 11.42 -10.41 27.83
CA GLY A 244 12.57 -9.57 28.17
C GLY A 244 12.37 -8.81 29.47
N ASN A 245 13.22 -7.81 29.72
CA ASN A 245 13.07 -6.93 30.87
C ASN A 245 12.29 -5.68 30.47
N GLU A 246 11.46 -5.18 31.35
CA GLU A 246 10.81 -3.88 31.15
C GLU A 246 11.88 -2.80 30.97
N GLY A 247 11.74 -2.02 29.90
CA GLY A 247 12.69 -0.98 29.51
C GLY A 247 13.77 -1.40 28.52
N ASP A 248 13.82 -2.67 28.10
CA ASP A 248 14.71 -3.10 27.00
C ASP A 248 14.31 -2.41 25.68
N GLU A 249 15.29 -2.03 24.86
CA GLU A 249 15.06 -1.32 23.59
C GLU A 249 14.35 -2.20 22.55
N ILE A 250 13.31 -1.67 21.93
CA ILE A 250 12.59 -2.29 20.81
C ILE A 250 12.90 -1.51 19.53
N LEU A 251 13.37 -2.23 18.53
CA LEU A 251 13.81 -1.65 17.25
C LEU A 251 12.79 -1.94 16.13
N ALA A 252 12.70 -1.03 15.15
CA ALA A 252 11.92 -1.29 13.95
C ALA A 252 12.49 -2.48 13.17
N ASP A 253 11.65 -3.42 12.81
CA ASP A 253 12.02 -4.64 12.10
C ASP A 253 12.38 -4.39 10.62
N ALA A 254 11.80 -3.35 10.01
CA ALA A 254 12.07 -2.91 8.64
C ALA A 254 11.79 -1.42 8.48
N THR A 255 12.23 -0.83 7.36
CA THR A 255 11.90 0.55 6.99
C THR A 255 10.42 0.68 6.69
N GLY A 256 9.76 1.73 7.20
CA GLY A 256 8.34 1.97 6.97
C GLY A 256 7.83 3.27 7.58
N LEU A 257 6.57 3.55 7.35
CA LEU A 257 5.85 4.72 7.88
C LEU A 257 5.10 4.32 9.16
N VAL A 258 5.32 5.03 10.26
CA VAL A 258 4.54 4.85 11.49
C VAL A 258 3.10 5.32 11.25
N VAL A 259 2.15 4.38 11.25
CA VAL A 259 0.72 4.67 11.04
C VAL A 259 -0.08 4.70 12.32
N LEU A 260 0.47 4.17 13.41
CA LEU A 260 -0.06 4.30 14.76
C LEU A 260 1.09 4.37 15.77
N ALA A 261 0.97 5.25 16.76
CA ALA A 261 1.88 5.36 17.91
C ALA A 261 1.09 5.90 19.11
N GLU A 262 0.39 5.00 19.85
CA GLU A 262 -0.49 5.40 20.95
C GLU A 262 -0.81 4.25 21.90
N ALA A 263 -1.45 4.59 23.03
CA ALA A 263 -1.97 3.60 23.98
C ALA A 263 -3.35 3.08 23.53
N LEU A 264 -3.44 1.77 23.34
CA LEU A 264 -4.67 1.01 23.12
C LEU A 264 -5.06 0.28 24.42
N GLN A 265 -6.34 -0.10 24.56
CA GLN A 265 -6.77 -0.77 25.79
C GLN A 265 -6.32 -2.23 25.84
N LEU A 266 -6.51 -2.96 24.74
CA LEU A 266 -6.14 -4.37 24.64
C LEU A 266 -4.65 -4.55 24.35
N HIS A 267 -4.11 -3.85 23.35
CA HIS A 267 -2.73 -4.00 22.90
C HIS A 267 -1.71 -3.17 23.70
N GLY A 268 -2.18 -2.31 24.65
CA GLY A 268 -1.32 -1.42 25.42
C GLY A 268 -0.68 -0.33 24.56
N ASN A 269 0.48 0.17 24.95
CA ASN A 269 1.24 1.09 24.11
C ASN A 269 1.70 0.37 22.86
N THR A 270 1.26 0.85 21.71
CA THR A 270 1.39 0.16 20.43
C THR A 270 2.02 1.07 19.37
N VAL A 271 2.97 0.54 18.64
CA VAL A 271 3.49 1.12 17.39
C VAL A 271 3.09 0.22 16.24
N ILE A 272 2.53 0.79 15.16
CA ILE A 272 2.28 0.08 13.90
C ILE A 272 3.02 0.80 12.79
N ILE A 273 3.78 0.03 12.02
CA ILE A 273 4.56 0.49 10.88
C ILE A 273 3.95 -0.09 9.60
N ASP A 274 3.62 0.76 8.62
CA ASP A 274 3.27 0.37 7.25
C ASP A 274 4.55 0.33 6.40
N HIS A 275 4.90 -0.85 5.94
CA HIS A 275 6.05 -1.06 5.07
C HIS A 275 5.70 -0.90 3.58
N GLY A 276 4.42 -0.60 3.27
CA GLY A 276 3.89 -0.59 1.91
C GLY A 276 3.54 -1.99 1.39
N ALA A 277 3.01 -2.06 0.19
CA ALA A 277 2.58 -3.31 -0.46
C ALA A 277 1.58 -4.16 0.37
N GLY A 278 0.87 -3.55 1.33
CA GLY A 278 -0.04 -4.23 2.24
C GLY A 278 0.63 -4.94 3.42
N VAL A 279 1.91 -4.68 3.68
CA VAL A 279 2.70 -5.32 4.75
C VAL A 279 2.84 -4.35 5.92
N PHE A 280 2.52 -4.84 7.12
CA PHE A 280 2.58 -4.07 8.36
C PHE A 280 3.27 -4.85 9.46
N SER A 281 3.97 -4.15 10.34
CA SER A 281 4.39 -4.67 11.64
C SER A 281 3.62 -3.98 12.76
N ALA A 282 3.35 -4.71 13.84
CA ALA A 282 2.81 -4.15 15.07
C ALA A 282 3.65 -4.59 16.26
N PHE A 283 3.93 -3.64 17.15
CA PHE A 283 4.76 -3.79 18.36
C PHE A 283 3.90 -3.37 19.55
N ASN A 284 3.49 -4.34 20.35
CA ASN A 284 2.50 -4.15 21.42
C ASN A 284 3.12 -4.28 22.81
N HIS A 285 2.35 -3.90 23.82
CA HIS A 285 2.66 -3.99 25.25
C HIS A 285 3.86 -3.15 25.71
N LEU A 286 4.27 -2.15 24.90
CA LEU A 286 5.41 -1.29 25.22
C LEU A 286 5.20 -0.53 26.54
N VAL A 287 6.28 -0.23 27.27
CA VAL A 287 6.21 0.68 28.44
C VAL A 287 6.13 2.13 28.00
N ASP A 288 6.83 2.48 26.94
CA ASP A 288 6.78 3.80 26.30
C ASP A 288 6.96 3.70 24.77
N ILE A 289 6.71 4.81 24.07
CA ILE A 289 6.80 4.94 22.63
C ILE A 289 7.80 6.07 22.31
N SER A 290 8.78 5.78 21.44
CA SER A 290 9.86 6.70 21.09
C SER A 290 9.69 7.38 19.72
N VAL A 291 8.59 7.09 19.00
CA VAL A 291 8.26 7.63 17.67
C VAL A 291 6.85 8.20 17.65
N ALA A 292 6.51 8.95 16.62
CA ALA A 292 5.18 9.52 16.43
C ALA A 292 4.54 9.03 15.13
N GLN A 293 3.21 9.03 15.07
CA GLN A 293 2.48 8.77 13.83
C GLN A 293 2.91 9.78 12.75
N GLY A 294 3.25 9.28 11.58
CA GLY A 294 3.76 10.04 10.44
C GLY A 294 5.28 10.01 10.31
N ASP A 295 6.01 9.49 11.28
CA ASP A 295 7.46 9.31 11.17
C ASP A 295 7.80 8.21 10.16
N LEU A 296 8.81 8.46 9.33
CA LEU A 296 9.46 7.44 8.52
C LEU A 296 10.62 6.87 9.34
N VAL A 297 10.55 5.58 9.67
CA VAL A 297 11.58 4.87 10.44
C VAL A 297 12.43 3.98 9.55
N SER A 298 13.69 3.83 9.89
CA SER A 298 14.60 2.89 9.24
C SER A 298 14.66 1.57 10.03
N ALA A 299 14.97 0.47 9.35
CA ALA A 299 15.26 -0.80 10.01
C ALA A 299 16.33 -0.60 11.12
N GLY A 300 16.10 -1.17 12.30
CA GLY A 300 16.97 -1.04 13.46
C GLY A 300 16.86 0.29 14.22
N GLN A 301 15.95 1.19 13.85
CA GLN A 301 15.70 2.42 14.60
C GLN A 301 14.93 2.12 15.88
N LEU A 302 15.29 2.75 17.00
CA LEU A 302 14.55 2.67 18.27
C LEU A 302 13.12 3.21 18.08
N ILE A 303 12.12 2.41 18.48
CA ILE A 303 10.70 2.78 18.39
C ILE A 303 9.97 2.83 19.73
N GLY A 304 10.55 2.26 20.78
CA GLY A 304 10.01 2.22 22.13
C GLY A 304 10.76 1.23 22.99
N HIS A 305 10.22 0.96 24.17
CA HIS A 305 10.83 0.01 25.11
C HIS A 305 9.84 -1.08 25.53
N LEU A 306 10.36 -2.29 25.73
CA LEU A 306 9.60 -3.45 26.15
C LEU A 306 8.87 -3.19 27.48
N GLY A 307 7.62 -3.62 27.58
CA GLY A 307 6.77 -3.40 28.74
C GLY A 307 5.78 -4.52 29.00
N THR A 308 4.70 -4.19 29.69
CA THR A 308 3.60 -5.10 30.03
C THR A 308 2.26 -4.35 30.08
N THR A 309 2.07 -3.34 29.23
CA THR A 309 0.83 -2.55 29.17
C THR A 309 -0.28 -3.30 28.40
N GLY A 310 -1.55 -3.01 28.70
CA GLY A 310 -2.69 -3.68 28.06
C GLY A 310 -2.95 -5.10 28.55
N LEU A 311 -3.40 -6.00 27.67
CA LEU A 311 -3.69 -7.42 27.97
C LEU A 311 -2.40 -8.23 27.98
N SER A 312 -1.62 -8.10 29.06
CA SER A 312 -0.33 -8.77 29.25
C SER A 312 -0.25 -9.42 30.60
N THR A 313 0.46 -10.53 30.72
CA THR A 313 0.69 -11.28 31.98
C THR A 313 2.09 -11.04 32.55
N GLY A 314 2.96 -10.36 31.83
CA GLY A 314 4.34 -10.08 32.25
C GLY A 314 5.14 -9.39 31.13
N PRO A 315 6.33 -8.87 31.42
CA PRO A 315 7.12 -8.14 30.44
C PRO A 315 7.48 -8.98 29.21
N HIS A 316 7.00 -8.56 28.03
CA HIS A 316 7.32 -9.16 26.74
C HIS A 316 7.00 -8.16 25.62
N LEU A 317 7.61 -8.34 24.47
CA LEU A 317 7.17 -7.76 23.20
C LEU A 317 6.23 -8.72 22.51
N HIS A 318 5.02 -8.30 22.17
CA HIS A 318 4.18 -8.98 21.21
C HIS A 318 4.42 -8.36 19.83
N TRP A 319 5.05 -9.12 18.92
CA TRP A 319 5.40 -8.69 17.57
C TRP A 319 4.54 -9.39 16.52
N GLU A 320 3.83 -8.61 15.70
CA GLU A 320 2.99 -9.12 14.61
C GLU A 320 3.52 -8.67 13.25
N ILE A 321 3.37 -9.54 12.25
CA ILE A 321 3.39 -9.17 10.83
C ILE A 321 2.01 -9.43 10.25
N ARG A 322 1.52 -8.45 9.46
CA ARG A 322 0.26 -8.57 8.74
C ARG A 322 0.46 -8.32 7.25
N VAL A 323 -0.17 -9.18 6.46
CA VAL A 323 -0.18 -9.07 5.00
C VAL A 323 -1.63 -8.92 4.55
N ASN A 324 -1.98 -7.77 3.98
CA ASN A 324 -3.36 -7.41 3.62
C ASN A 324 -4.36 -7.68 4.76
N SER A 325 -4.03 -7.24 5.98
CA SER A 325 -4.80 -7.42 7.23
C SER A 325 -4.79 -8.84 7.81
N VAL A 326 -4.20 -9.83 7.16
CA VAL A 326 -4.06 -11.19 7.68
C VAL A 326 -2.77 -11.31 8.50
N GLN A 327 -2.86 -11.79 9.73
CA GLN A 327 -1.71 -12.11 10.57
C GLN A 327 -0.99 -13.33 10.01
N VAL A 328 0.32 -13.20 9.83
CA VAL A 328 1.22 -14.25 9.34
C VAL A 328 2.39 -14.42 10.30
N ASP A 329 3.11 -15.52 10.20
CA ASP A 329 4.24 -15.82 11.09
C ASP A 329 5.38 -14.78 10.87
N PRO A 330 5.71 -13.98 11.89
CA PRO A 330 6.77 -12.99 11.80
C PRO A 330 8.14 -13.60 11.48
N TYR A 331 8.42 -14.82 11.93
CA TYR A 331 9.69 -15.50 11.61
C TYR A 331 9.89 -15.73 10.13
N GLU A 332 8.82 -16.01 9.37
CA GLU A 332 8.93 -16.18 7.93
C GLU A 332 9.55 -14.94 7.26
N TRP A 333 9.15 -13.75 7.72
CA TRP A 333 9.63 -12.47 7.18
C TRP A 333 11.05 -12.13 7.63
N ALA A 334 11.45 -12.60 8.82
CA ALA A 334 12.83 -12.46 9.31
C ALA A 334 13.80 -13.44 8.63
N GLU A 335 13.33 -14.60 8.16
CA GLU A 335 14.16 -15.62 7.51
C GLU A 335 14.24 -15.49 5.99
N ARG A 336 13.21 -14.91 5.35
CA ARG A 336 13.06 -14.83 3.88
C ARG A 336 13.15 -13.41 3.38
N ASN A 337 13.82 -13.22 2.25
CA ASN A 337 13.78 -11.95 1.51
C ASN A 337 12.63 -12.00 0.49
N MET A 338 11.44 -11.58 0.93
CA MET A 338 10.22 -11.66 0.14
C MET A 338 10.28 -10.89 -1.20
N LEU A 339 11.14 -9.88 -1.31
CA LEU A 339 11.31 -9.09 -2.55
C LEU A 339 12.23 -9.78 -3.58
N LYS A 340 13.07 -10.75 -3.17
CA LYS A 340 14.05 -11.39 -4.04
C LYS A 340 13.74 -12.83 -4.39
N GLU A 341 12.59 -13.36 -3.97
CA GLU A 341 12.16 -14.70 -4.37
C GLU A 341 11.70 -14.71 -5.83
N GLU A 342 12.09 -15.77 -6.57
CA GLU A 342 11.81 -15.97 -7.98
C GLU A 342 11.03 -17.27 -8.23
#